data_6634da83607a02f8e163daea1835cce3
#
_entry.id   6634da83607a02f8e163daea1835cce3
#
_cell.length_a   1.000
_cell.length_b   1.000
_cell.length_c   1.000
_cell.angle_alpha   90.00
_cell.angle_beta   90.00
_cell.angle_gamma   90.00
#
_symmetry.space_group_name_H-M   'P 1'
#
loop_
_entity.id
_entity.type
_entity.pdbx_description
1 polymer ?
#
loop_
_entity_poly.entity_id
_entity_poly.type
_entity_poly.pdbx_seq_one_letter_code
_entity_poly.pdbx_strand_id
1 'polypeptide(L)'
;AYVWPILNLLTRSVDNRLISELLPETATALSSWEGNELPSEDIYKTFYLDLNEAHKQKLSGKVSTRLNYAKNGFKSLINKTRRKLKNFEDENYKEQFIDINKKWGDIEYWQAMKVAMPKYTIDKYLGSVDLEKNFSGEIIQKPEKRRIHRTLWLRTLYVALGVTICCLLLAYPIAHLLSTIPLRYSNLLLICVLLPFWTSLLVRTSSWMILLQQQGVLNDFLVYLNIVKDEARLELMYNMTGTFVAMTQILLPFMVLPLYSVMKTIPPVSYTHLRAHETAM
;
A
#
# COMPACT_ATOMS: atom_id res chain seq x y z
N ALA A 1 -18.75 -15.55 3.36
CA ALA A 1 -17.39 -16.15 3.37
C ALA A 1 -16.28 -15.11 3.25
N TYR A 2 -16.45 -14.03 2.46
CA TYR A 2 -15.39 -13.04 2.17
C TYR A 2 -15.21 -11.95 3.25
N VAL A 3 -16.23 -11.63 4.03
CA VAL A 3 -16.21 -10.55 5.04
C VAL A 3 -15.33 -10.91 6.23
N TRP A 4 -15.33 -12.17 6.67
CA TRP A 4 -14.56 -12.62 7.82
C TRP A 4 -13.03 -12.44 7.70
N PRO A 5 -12.37 -12.81 6.58
CA PRO A 5 -10.95 -12.54 6.40
C PRO A 5 -10.59 -11.05 6.45
N ILE A 6 -11.46 -10.20 5.89
CA ILE A 6 -11.27 -8.74 5.90
C ILE A 6 -11.37 -8.19 7.33
N LEU A 7 -12.41 -8.58 8.08
CA LEU A 7 -12.55 -8.19 9.49
C LEU A 7 -11.39 -8.67 10.34
N ASN A 8 -10.92 -9.90 10.13
CA ASN A 8 -9.76 -10.43 10.85
C ASN A 8 -8.48 -9.65 10.53
N LEU A 9 -8.29 -9.23 9.29
CA LEU A 9 -7.15 -8.41 8.90
C LEU A 9 -7.23 -7.01 9.53
N LEU A 10 -8.41 -6.40 9.57
CA LEU A 10 -8.63 -5.11 10.21
C LEU A 10 -8.41 -5.19 11.73
N THR A 11 -8.94 -6.21 12.41
CA THR A 11 -8.73 -6.38 13.86
C THR A 11 -7.27 -6.66 14.21
N ARG A 12 -6.56 -7.47 13.40
CA ARG A 12 -5.11 -7.69 13.56
C ARG A 12 -4.29 -6.43 13.35
N SER A 13 -4.76 -5.46 12.56
CA SER A 13 -4.02 -4.20 12.40
C SER A 13 -4.11 -3.31 13.65
N VAL A 14 -5.10 -3.49 14.50
CA VAL A 14 -5.23 -2.80 15.80
C VAL A 14 -4.49 -3.55 16.91
N ASP A 15 -4.32 -4.85 16.79
CA ASP A 15 -3.65 -5.69 17.80
C ASP A 15 -2.15 -5.39 17.86
N ASN A 16 -1.70 -4.97 19.03
CA ASN A 16 -0.32 -4.60 19.30
C ASN A 16 0.21 -5.26 20.59
N ARG A 17 -0.46 -6.31 21.08
CA ARG A 17 -0.16 -6.96 22.36
C ARG A 17 1.26 -7.53 22.46
N LEU A 18 1.89 -7.83 21.34
CA LEU A 18 3.20 -8.50 21.31
C LEU A 18 4.24 -7.84 22.21
N ILE A 19 4.34 -6.51 22.22
CA ILE A 19 5.34 -5.81 23.04
C ILE A 19 4.97 -5.82 24.51
N SER A 20 3.71 -5.50 24.84
CA SER A 20 3.25 -5.50 26.24
C SER A 20 3.24 -6.90 26.87
N GLU A 21 3.19 -7.97 26.08
CA GLU A 21 3.33 -9.37 26.54
C GLU A 21 4.79 -9.77 26.75
N LEU A 22 5.71 -9.26 25.93
CA LEU A 22 7.13 -9.57 26.01
C LEU A 22 7.90 -8.66 26.99
N LEU A 23 7.39 -7.47 27.27
CA LEU A 23 7.96 -6.48 28.19
C LEU A 23 6.88 -5.95 29.15
N PRO A 24 6.25 -6.79 29.97
CA PRO A 24 5.07 -6.41 30.75
C PRO A 24 5.35 -5.39 31.84
N GLU A 25 6.45 -5.54 32.56
CA GLU A 25 6.84 -4.59 33.63
C GLU A 25 7.31 -3.27 33.05
N THR A 26 8.08 -3.31 31.97
CA THR A 26 8.50 -2.12 31.24
C THR A 26 7.29 -1.35 30.67
N ALA A 27 6.29 -2.04 30.16
CA ALA A 27 5.08 -1.40 29.65
C ALA A 27 4.32 -0.67 30.77
N THR A 28 4.24 -1.26 31.94
CA THR A 28 3.60 -0.66 33.13
C THR A 28 4.40 0.55 33.63
N ALA A 29 5.72 0.43 33.75
CA ALA A 29 6.60 1.50 34.19
C ALA A 29 6.60 2.70 33.21
N LEU A 30 6.63 2.44 31.90
CA LEU A 30 6.57 3.50 30.89
C LEU A 30 5.17 4.16 30.80
N SER A 31 4.11 3.51 31.22
CA SER A 31 2.77 4.13 31.22
C SER A 31 2.68 5.29 32.22
N SER A 32 3.36 5.20 33.36
CA SER A 32 3.41 6.25 34.41
C SER A 32 4.48 7.31 34.16
N TRP A 33 5.43 7.05 33.25
CA TRP A 33 6.50 8.01 32.92
C TRP A 33 5.96 9.14 32.05
N GLU A 34 6.23 10.41 32.40
CA GLU A 34 5.71 11.57 31.67
C GLU A 34 6.34 11.75 30.26
N GLY A 35 7.59 11.36 30.10
CA GLY A 35 8.28 11.46 28.81
C GLY A 35 9.05 12.76 28.58
N ASN A 36 9.16 13.63 29.56
CA ASN A 36 9.85 14.93 29.46
C ASN A 36 11.35 14.85 29.76
N GLU A 37 11.75 13.88 30.58
CA GLU A 37 13.13 13.64 30.98
C GLU A 37 13.50 12.17 30.71
N LEU A 38 14.82 11.85 30.81
CA LEU A 38 15.24 10.46 30.71
C LEU A 38 14.60 9.63 31.83
N PRO A 39 14.24 8.37 31.55
CA PRO A 39 13.65 7.47 32.52
C PRO A 39 14.51 7.36 33.81
N SER A 40 13.83 7.08 34.92
CA SER A 40 14.48 6.75 36.18
C SER A 40 15.25 5.43 36.10
N GLU A 41 16.15 5.20 37.04
CA GLU A 41 16.92 3.96 37.17
C GLU A 41 16.02 2.71 37.22
N ASP A 42 14.87 2.82 37.89
CA ASP A 42 13.91 1.71 37.99
C ASP A 42 13.35 1.27 36.63
N ILE A 43 13.13 2.21 35.71
CA ILE A 43 12.64 1.89 34.34
C ILE A 43 13.74 1.17 33.54
N TYR A 44 15.00 1.56 33.70
CA TYR A 44 16.13 0.85 33.08
C TYR A 44 16.26 -0.57 33.64
N LYS A 45 16.10 -0.72 34.95
CA LYS A 45 16.13 -2.02 35.64
C LYS A 45 14.99 -2.92 35.16
N THR A 46 13.75 -2.44 35.12
CA THR A 46 12.60 -3.22 34.62
C THR A 46 12.79 -3.63 33.17
N PHE A 47 13.30 -2.72 32.33
CA PHE A 47 13.60 -3.03 30.95
C PHE A 47 14.70 -4.08 30.79
N TYR A 48 15.74 -4.03 31.64
CA TYR A 48 16.76 -5.09 31.67
C TYR A 48 16.16 -6.45 32.01
N LEU A 49 15.32 -6.53 33.04
CA LEU A 49 14.70 -7.78 33.48
C LEU A 49 13.82 -8.38 32.40
N ASP A 50 12.91 -7.60 31.83
CA ASP A 50 12.04 -8.02 30.75
C ASP A 50 12.82 -8.45 29.49
N LEU A 51 13.84 -7.68 29.10
CA LEU A 51 14.66 -7.97 27.93
C LEU A 51 15.49 -9.26 28.13
N ASN A 52 15.98 -9.49 29.35
CA ASN A 52 16.72 -10.69 29.69
C ASN A 52 15.81 -11.93 29.66
N GLU A 53 14.58 -11.82 30.18
CA GLU A 53 13.59 -12.89 30.09
C GLU A 53 13.19 -13.18 28.62
N ALA A 54 12.90 -12.14 27.84
CA ALA A 54 12.65 -12.26 26.41
C ALA A 54 13.86 -12.86 25.65
N HIS A 55 15.08 -12.64 26.14
CA HIS A 55 16.28 -13.26 25.56
C HIS A 55 16.38 -14.75 25.89
N LYS A 56 16.12 -15.15 27.14
CA LYS A 56 16.06 -16.58 27.55
C LYS A 56 15.04 -17.36 26.72
N GLN A 57 13.87 -16.75 26.48
CA GLN A 57 12.80 -17.31 25.66
C GLN A 57 13.07 -17.24 24.14
N LYS A 58 14.22 -16.72 23.69
CA LYS A 58 14.59 -16.50 22.27
C LYS A 58 13.64 -15.56 21.52
N LEU A 59 12.90 -14.70 22.21
CA LEU A 59 11.91 -13.76 21.66
C LEU A 59 12.45 -12.33 21.52
N SER A 60 13.65 -12.02 22.01
CA SER A 60 14.29 -10.69 21.90
C SER A 60 14.41 -10.17 20.45
N GLY A 61 14.45 -11.06 19.47
CA GLY A 61 14.40 -10.71 18.05
C GLY A 61 13.05 -10.10 17.64
N LYS A 62 11.94 -10.59 18.20
CA LYS A 62 10.60 -10.03 17.96
C LYS A 62 10.48 -8.65 18.59
N VAL A 63 10.99 -8.46 19.82
CA VAL A 63 11.07 -7.16 20.49
C VAL A 63 11.84 -6.15 19.63
N SER A 64 13.06 -6.52 19.20
CA SER A 64 13.90 -5.63 18.39
C SER A 64 13.24 -5.22 17.07
N THR A 65 12.57 -6.16 16.40
CA THR A 65 11.89 -5.90 15.13
C THR A 65 10.69 -4.99 15.35
N ARG A 66 9.86 -5.26 16.36
CA ARG A 66 8.66 -4.47 16.64
C ARG A 66 8.99 -3.04 17.04
N LEU A 67 9.96 -2.84 17.93
CA LEU A 67 10.42 -1.50 18.33
C LEU A 67 11.08 -0.74 17.17
N ASN A 68 11.74 -1.46 16.26
CA ASN A 68 12.32 -0.82 15.07
C ASN A 68 11.26 -0.24 14.10
N TYR A 69 10.00 -0.71 14.16
CA TYR A 69 8.90 -0.07 13.45
C TYR A 69 8.47 1.26 14.10
N ALA A 70 8.64 1.38 15.43
CA ALA A 70 8.36 2.65 16.11
C ALA A 70 9.44 3.72 15.84
N LYS A 71 10.71 3.33 15.93
CA LYS A 71 11.86 4.21 15.58
C LYS A 71 12.99 3.40 14.97
N ASN A 72 13.48 3.86 13.82
CA ASN A 72 14.62 3.22 13.16
C ASN A 72 15.88 3.22 14.05
N GLY A 73 16.56 2.09 14.09
CA GLY A 73 17.77 1.91 14.89
C GLY A 73 17.59 1.05 16.14
N PHE A 74 16.36 0.79 16.60
CA PHE A 74 16.11 -0.12 17.71
C PHE A 74 16.65 -1.53 17.47
N LYS A 75 16.56 -2.04 16.23
CA LYS A 75 17.06 -3.38 15.92
C LYS A 75 18.54 -3.53 16.23
N SER A 76 19.37 -2.56 15.84
CA SER A 76 20.81 -2.59 16.16
C SER A 76 21.08 -2.34 17.62
N LEU A 77 20.31 -1.42 18.25
CA LEU A 77 20.43 -1.04 19.64
C LEU A 77 20.14 -2.24 20.56
N ILE A 78 19.01 -2.88 20.43
CA ILE A 78 18.62 -4.06 21.22
C ILE A 78 19.56 -5.24 20.96
N ASN A 79 19.98 -5.46 19.71
CA ASN A 79 20.93 -6.54 19.42
C ASN A 79 22.31 -6.32 20.07
N LYS A 80 22.79 -5.07 20.16
CA LYS A 80 24.03 -4.77 20.90
C LYS A 80 23.85 -5.00 22.40
N THR A 81 22.75 -4.48 22.98
CA THR A 81 22.42 -4.66 24.38
C THR A 81 22.31 -6.14 24.76
N ARG A 82 21.56 -6.92 23.95
CA ARG A 82 21.39 -8.37 24.17
C ARG A 82 22.70 -9.14 24.30
N ARG A 83 23.72 -8.77 23.53
CA ARG A 83 25.03 -9.45 23.59
C ARG A 83 25.77 -9.18 24.88
N LYS A 84 25.44 -8.10 25.57
CA LYS A 84 26.09 -7.68 26.80
C LYS A 84 25.25 -7.91 28.07
N LEU A 85 24.00 -8.43 27.95
CA LEU A 85 23.10 -8.67 29.09
C LEU A 85 23.73 -9.51 30.20
N LYS A 86 24.62 -10.46 29.87
CA LYS A 86 25.30 -11.33 30.86
C LYS A 86 26.34 -10.59 31.71
N ASN A 87 26.76 -9.41 31.28
CA ASN A 87 27.82 -8.62 31.93
C ASN A 87 27.25 -7.46 32.73
N PHE A 88 25.92 -7.39 32.92
CA PHE A 88 25.29 -6.36 33.70
C PHE A 88 25.51 -6.62 35.21
N GLU A 89 25.85 -5.58 35.92
CA GLU A 89 25.93 -5.55 37.39
C GLU A 89 24.56 -5.11 37.93
N ASP A 90 24.26 -5.50 39.18
CA ASP A 90 22.95 -5.22 39.80
C ASP A 90 22.76 -3.76 40.25
N GLU A 91 23.67 -2.86 39.86
CA GLU A 91 23.63 -1.43 40.17
C GLU A 91 23.87 -0.60 38.91
N ASN A 92 23.41 0.65 38.89
CA ASN A 92 23.67 1.66 37.83
C ASN A 92 23.28 1.19 36.41
N TYR A 93 22.08 0.59 36.24
CA TYR A 93 21.58 0.12 34.97
C TYR A 93 21.58 1.20 33.86
N LYS A 94 21.22 2.44 34.20
CA LYS A 94 21.19 3.57 33.28
C LYS A 94 22.55 3.82 32.64
N GLU A 95 23.60 3.89 33.46
CA GLU A 95 24.97 4.12 32.97
C GLU A 95 25.44 2.96 32.11
N GLN A 96 25.18 1.71 32.52
CA GLN A 96 25.54 0.53 31.75
C GLN A 96 24.86 0.46 30.39
N PHE A 97 23.57 0.85 30.30
CA PHE A 97 22.88 0.95 29.03
C PHE A 97 23.49 2.02 28.13
N ILE A 98 23.82 3.20 28.67
CA ILE A 98 24.44 4.31 27.92
C ILE A 98 25.84 3.93 27.42
N ASP A 99 26.62 3.22 28.23
CA ASP A 99 27.95 2.70 27.87
C ASP A 99 27.91 1.68 26.73
N ILE A 100 26.86 0.86 26.68
CA ILE A 100 26.66 -0.06 25.57
C ILE A 100 26.38 0.71 24.29
N ASN A 101 25.55 1.75 24.37
CA ASN A 101 25.22 2.61 23.26
C ASN A 101 24.62 3.94 23.74
N LYS A 102 25.25 5.05 23.36
CA LYS A 102 24.81 6.42 23.69
C LYS A 102 23.34 6.70 23.36
N LYS A 103 22.73 5.95 22.43
CA LYS A 103 21.31 6.08 22.08
C LYS A 103 20.35 5.74 23.24
N TRP A 104 20.79 5.00 24.24
CA TRP A 104 20.00 4.78 25.44
C TRP A 104 19.89 6.02 26.35
N GLY A 105 20.79 7.01 26.16
CA GLY A 105 20.70 8.35 26.74
C GLY A 105 19.88 9.34 25.89
N ASP A 106 19.32 8.91 24.78
CA ASP A 106 18.45 9.73 23.93
C ASP A 106 16.99 9.48 24.29
N ILE A 107 16.33 10.52 24.80
CA ILE A 107 14.93 10.47 25.25
C ILE A 107 13.97 10.01 24.13
N GLU A 108 14.27 10.32 22.88
CA GLU A 108 13.40 9.96 21.75
C GLU A 108 13.22 8.45 21.59
N TYR A 109 14.21 7.64 21.98
CA TYR A 109 14.07 6.17 21.95
C TYR A 109 13.09 5.68 23.01
N TRP A 110 13.12 6.27 24.20
CA TRP A 110 12.19 5.92 25.29
C TRP A 110 10.76 6.40 24.99
N GLN A 111 10.62 7.60 24.43
CA GLN A 111 9.34 8.12 23.96
C GLN A 111 8.73 7.21 22.87
N ALA A 112 9.53 6.81 21.89
CA ALA A 112 9.09 5.88 20.85
C ALA A 112 8.71 4.50 21.43
N MET A 113 9.43 4.05 22.47
CA MET A 113 9.09 2.82 23.19
C MET A 113 7.77 2.98 23.94
N LYS A 114 7.53 4.08 24.65
CA LYS A 114 6.26 4.39 25.32
C LYS A 114 5.08 4.33 24.36
N VAL A 115 5.18 4.96 23.19
CA VAL A 115 4.14 4.94 22.15
C VAL A 115 3.89 3.52 21.60
N ALA A 116 4.91 2.66 21.60
CA ALA A 116 4.80 1.30 21.10
C ALA A 116 4.20 0.29 22.11
N MET A 117 4.09 0.63 23.39
CA MET A 117 3.66 -0.28 24.47
C MET A 117 2.16 -0.60 24.52
N PRO A 118 1.20 0.30 24.18
CA PRO A 118 -0.23 0.01 24.32
C PRO A 118 -0.64 -1.28 23.61
N LYS A 119 -1.51 -2.07 24.26
CA LYS A 119 -2.03 -3.36 23.71
C LYS A 119 -2.80 -3.21 22.41
N TYR A 120 -3.43 -2.03 22.21
CA TYR A 120 -4.17 -1.70 21.01
C TYR A 120 -3.67 -0.37 20.46
N THR A 121 -3.50 -0.30 19.15
CA THR A 121 -3.05 0.91 18.47
C THR A 121 -3.78 1.16 17.18
N ILE A 122 -3.99 2.43 16.86
CA ILE A 122 -4.51 2.89 15.56
C ILE A 122 -3.41 3.46 14.67
N ASP A 123 -2.13 3.30 15.05
CA ASP A 123 -0.99 3.92 14.37
C ASP A 123 -0.88 3.52 12.90
N LYS A 124 -1.27 2.28 12.57
CA LYS A 124 -1.27 1.83 11.18
C LYS A 124 -2.31 2.57 10.34
N TYR A 125 -3.49 2.85 10.92
CA TYR A 125 -4.54 3.63 10.26
C TYR A 125 -4.15 5.10 10.15
N LEU A 126 -3.62 5.69 11.24
CA LEU A 126 -3.07 7.05 11.19
C LEU A 126 -1.95 7.15 10.15
N GLY A 127 -1.06 6.15 10.13
CA GLY A 127 0.01 6.05 9.16
C GLY A 127 -0.46 6.07 7.70
N SER A 128 -1.62 5.48 7.40
CA SER A 128 -2.19 5.43 6.04
C SER A 128 -2.71 6.77 5.53
N VAL A 129 -2.94 7.74 6.42
CA VAL A 129 -3.35 9.11 6.11
C VAL A 129 -2.29 10.16 6.46
N ASP A 130 -1.03 9.72 6.58
CA ASP A 130 0.13 10.56 6.91
C ASP A 130 0.06 11.26 8.28
N LEU A 131 -0.64 10.63 9.24
CA LEU A 131 -0.68 11.04 10.63
C LEU A 131 0.17 10.09 11.50
N GLU A 132 0.64 10.59 12.63
CA GLU A 132 1.30 9.80 13.66
C GLU A 132 0.93 10.33 15.05
N LYS A 133 1.06 9.47 16.08
CA LYS A 133 0.89 9.91 17.47
C LYS A 133 2.23 10.40 18.02
N ASN A 134 2.19 11.56 18.66
CA ASN A 134 3.31 12.04 19.47
C ASN A 134 3.39 11.23 20.79
N PHE A 135 4.50 11.36 21.51
CA PHE A 135 4.67 10.73 22.84
C PHE A 135 3.63 11.18 23.88
N SER A 136 3.04 12.36 23.71
CA SER A 136 1.92 12.88 24.50
C SER A 136 0.55 12.27 24.15
N GLY A 137 0.51 11.39 23.11
CA GLY A 137 -0.75 10.80 22.63
C GLY A 137 -1.51 11.67 21.62
N GLU A 138 -1.03 12.86 21.32
CA GLU A 138 -1.64 13.78 20.35
C GLU A 138 -1.40 13.31 18.92
N ILE A 139 -2.40 13.49 18.08
CA ILE A 139 -2.32 13.14 16.65
C ILE A 139 -1.69 14.31 15.91
N ILE A 140 -0.51 14.11 15.37
CA ILE A 140 0.24 15.09 14.59
C ILE A 140 0.44 14.62 13.15
N GLN A 141 0.69 15.55 12.24
CA GLN A 141 1.06 15.21 10.88
C GLN A 141 2.51 14.73 10.83
N LYS A 142 2.75 13.66 10.06
CA LYS A 142 4.12 13.21 9.79
C LYS A 142 4.97 14.32 9.19
N PRO A 143 6.29 14.32 9.43
CA PRO A 143 7.23 15.22 8.76
C PRO A 143 7.06 15.16 7.24
N GLU A 144 7.21 16.28 6.56
CA GLU A 144 6.94 16.44 5.11
C GLU A 144 7.63 15.37 4.25
N LYS A 145 8.86 15.01 4.56
CA LYS A 145 9.64 13.95 3.89
C LYS A 145 9.00 12.55 3.98
N ARG A 146 8.08 12.32 4.94
CA ARG A 146 7.38 11.03 5.15
C ARG A 146 5.90 11.06 4.74
N ARG A 147 5.41 12.20 4.23
CA ARG A 147 4.01 12.36 3.77
C ARG A 147 3.86 11.87 2.33
N ILE A 148 3.74 10.57 2.14
CA ILE A 148 3.62 9.97 0.81
C ILE A 148 2.26 9.30 0.58
N HIS A 149 1.59 8.85 1.64
CA HIS A 149 0.40 8.00 1.50
C HIS A 149 -0.79 8.78 0.94
N ARG A 150 -1.01 9.99 1.38
CA ARG A 150 -2.10 10.84 0.89
C ARG A 150 -1.97 11.12 -0.61
N THR A 151 -0.77 11.43 -1.08
CA THR A 151 -0.48 11.63 -2.50
C THR A 151 -0.68 10.33 -3.29
N LEU A 152 -0.24 9.19 -2.75
CA LEU A 152 -0.44 7.87 -3.36
C LEU A 152 -1.93 7.53 -3.47
N TRP A 153 -2.73 7.77 -2.43
CA TRP A 153 -4.17 7.56 -2.47
C TRP A 153 -4.85 8.35 -3.58
N LEU A 154 -4.58 9.66 -3.63
CA LEU A 154 -5.15 10.52 -4.68
C LEU A 154 -4.71 10.07 -6.07
N ARG A 155 -3.43 9.72 -6.24
CA ARG A 155 -2.91 9.20 -7.51
C ARG A 155 -3.58 7.89 -7.91
N THR A 156 -3.77 6.97 -6.98
CA THR A 156 -4.44 5.69 -7.25
C THR A 156 -5.89 5.89 -7.65
N LEU A 157 -6.63 6.76 -6.94
CA LEU A 157 -8.01 7.10 -7.30
C LEU A 157 -8.10 7.75 -8.68
N TYR A 158 -7.21 8.68 -8.98
CA TYR A 158 -7.13 9.31 -10.29
C TYR A 158 -6.89 8.30 -11.42
N VAL A 159 -5.91 7.40 -11.23
CA VAL A 159 -5.61 6.35 -12.22
C VAL A 159 -6.79 5.39 -12.36
N ALA A 160 -7.36 4.92 -11.25
CA ALA A 160 -8.49 3.99 -11.27
C ALA A 160 -9.71 4.58 -12.00
N LEU A 161 -10.08 5.83 -11.67
CA LEU A 161 -11.20 6.51 -12.31
C LEU A 161 -10.93 6.74 -13.80
N GLY A 162 -9.75 7.25 -14.13
CA GLY A 162 -9.38 7.53 -15.51
C GLY A 162 -9.35 6.27 -16.37
N VAL A 163 -8.74 5.18 -15.90
CA VAL A 163 -8.74 3.88 -16.61
C VAL A 163 -10.17 3.36 -16.77
N THR A 164 -11.02 3.49 -15.75
CA THR A 164 -12.43 3.05 -15.83
C THR A 164 -13.19 3.83 -16.90
N ILE A 165 -13.01 5.16 -16.95
CA ILE A 165 -13.63 6.02 -17.98
C ILE A 165 -13.12 5.60 -19.38
N CYS A 166 -11.80 5.44 -19.56
CA CYS A 166 -11.22 5.00 -20.82
C CYS A 166 -11.77 3.63 -21.25
N CYS A 167 -11.82 2.67 -20.34
CA CYS A 167 -12.38 1.36 -20.60
C CYS A 167 -13.85 1.46 -20.99
N LEU A 168 -14.66 2.26 -20.30
CA LEU A 168 -16.08 2.43 -20.60
C LEU A 168 -16.30 3.02 -22.00
N LEU A 169 -15.56 4.09 -22.31
CA LEU A 169 -15.65 4.75 -23.62
C LEU A 169 -15.30 3.82 -24.79
N LEU A 170 -14.32 2.94 -24.60
CA LEU A 170 -13.91 1.98 -25.62
C LEU A 170 -14.80 0.71 -25.62
N ALA A 171 -15.15 0.22 -24.45
CA ALA A 171 -15.92 -1.01 -24.31
C ALA A 171 -17.38 -0.86 -24.74
N TYR A 172 -17.99 0.33 -24.53
CA TYR A 172 -19.38 0.57 -24.87
C TYR A 172 -19.68 0.36 -26.38
N PRO A 173 -18.97 1.02 -27.33
CA PRO A 173 -19.20 0.79 -28.74
C PRO A 173 -18.89 -0.64 -29.17
N ILE A 174 -17.84 -1.25 -28.61
CA ILE A 174 -17.50 -2.66 -28.91
C ILE A 174 -18.62 -3.60 -28.44
N ALA A 175 -19.10 -3.44 -27.20
CA ALA A 175 -20.18 -4.26 -26.66
C ALA A 175 -21.49 -4.06 -27.41
N HIS A 176 -21.80 -2.84 -27.83
CA HIS A 176 -22.97 -2.52 -28.63
C HIS A 176 -22.89 -3.20 -30.01
N LEU A 177 -21.75 -3.11 -30.70
CA LEU A 177 -21.51 -3.79 -31.97
C LEU A 177 -21.70 -5.30 -31.82
N LEU A 178 -21.08 -5.91 -30.81
CA LEU A 178 -21.19 -7.33 -30.50
C LEU A 178 -22.63 -7.78 -30.23
N SER A 179 -23.47 -6.93 -29.63
CA SER A 179 -24.87 -7.25 -29.31
C SER A 179 -25.80 -7.16 -30.51
N THR A 180 -25.47 -6.33 -31.52
CA THR A 180 -26.32 -6.04 -32.69
C THR A 180 -26.03 -6.90 -33.90
N ILE A 181 -24.79 -7.38 -34.09
CA ILE A 181 -24.42 -8.21 -35.25
C ILE A 181 -24.86 -9.67 -35.09
N PRO A 182 -24.99 -10.40 -36.23
CA PRO A 182 -25.31 -11.85 -36.20
C PRO A 182 -24.32 -12.65 -35.34
N LEU A 183 -24.83 -13.66 -34.65
CA LEU A 183 -24.09 -14.44 -33.64
C LEU A 183 -22.76 -15.01 -34.16
N ARG A 184 -22.71 -15.39 -35.44
CA ARG A 184 -21.48 -15.92 -36.08
C ARG A 184 -20.34 -14.91 -36.03
N TYR A 185 -20.60 -13.66 -36.37
CA TYR A 185 -19.59 -12.59 -36.38
C TYR A 185 -19.33 -12.08 -34.97
N SER A 186 -20.36 -12.01 -34.13
CA SER A 186 -20.23 -11.64 -32.72
C SER A 186 -19.27 -12.58 -31.98
N ASN A 187 -19.42 -13.90 -32.17
CA ASN A 187 -18.53 -14.87 -31.55
C ASN A 187 -17.07 -14.73 -32.01
N LEU A 188 -16.84 -14.48 -33.30
CA LEU A 188 -15.50 -14.27 -33.84
C LEU A 188 -14.85 -13.03 -33.23
N LEU A 189 -15.57 -11.90 -33.16
CA LEU A 189 -15.09 -10.68 -32.55
C LEU A 189 -14.89 -10.83 -31.04
N LEU A 190 -15.74 -11.60 -30.36
CA LEU A 190 -15.59 -11.90 -28.93
C LEU A 190 -14.27 -12.67 -28.67
N ILE A 191 -13.92 -13.61 -29.52
CA ILE A 191 -12.63 -14.31 -29.46
C ILE A 191 -11.48 -13.31 -29.61
N CYS A 192 -11.56 -12.36 -30.55
CA CYS A 192 -10.53 -11.33 -30.72
C CYS A 192 -10.39 -10.44 -29.48
N VAL A 193 -11.51 -10.09 -28.84
CA VAL A 193 -11.48 -9.30 -27.56
C VAL A 193 -10.84 -10.09 -26.42
N LEU A 194 -11.06 -11.42 -26.39
CA LEU A 194 -10.52 -12.30 -25.35
C LEU A 194 -9.09 -12.79 -25.64
N LEU A 195 -8.63 -12.70 -26.88
CA LEU A 195 -7.31 -13.18 -27.29
C LEU A 195 -6.16 -12.68 -26.40
N PRO A 196 -6.15 -11.40 -25.94
CA PRO A 196 -5.12 -10.92 -25.01
C PRO A 196 -5.05 -11.70 -23.70
N PHE A 197 -6.13 -12.34 -23.24
CA PHE A 197 -6.12 -13.13 -22.01
C PHE A 197 -5.25 -14.39 -22.10
N TRP A 198 -5.10 -14.94 -23.29
CA TRP A 198 -4.35 -16.17 -23.52
C TRP A 198 -2.83 -15.91 -23.54
N THR A 199 -2.42 -14.64 -23.56
CA THR A 199 -1.01 -14.26 -23.45
C THR A 199 -0.62 -14.08 -21.99
N SER A 200 0.61 -14.48 -21.64
CA SER A 200 1.18 -14.25 -20.32
C SER A 200 1.22 -12.76 -19.99
N LEU A 201 0.99 -12.40 -18.71
CA LEU A 201 1.09 -11.02 -18.23
C LEU A 201 2.49 -10.45 -18.49
N LEU A 202 3.55 -11.26 -18.30
CA LEU A 202 4.92 -10.83 -18.56
C LEU A 202 5.17 -10.50 -20.03
N VAL A 203 4.69 -11.34 -20.95
CA VAL A 203 4.81 -11.09 -22.40
C VAL A 203 4.07 -9.81 -22.76
N ARG A 204 2.88 -9.60 -22.24
CA ARG A 204 2.05 -8.41 -22.49
C ARG A 204 2.72 -7.12 -21.98
N THR A 205 3.24 -7.13 -20.75
CA THR A 205 3.94 -5.97 -20.19
C THR A 205 5.23 -5.67 -20.94
N SER A 206 6.00 -6.70 -21.33
CA SER A 206 7.22 -6.52 -22.14
C SER A 206 6.90 -5.96 -23.53
N SER A 207 5.80 -6.42 -24.16
CA SER A 207 5.36 -5.88 -25.45
C SER A 207 4.99 -4.39 -25.33
N TRP A 208 4.30 -3.98 -24.27
CA TRP A 208 3.99 -2.57 -24.03
C TRP A 208 5.26 -1.74 -23.78
N MET A 209 6.28 -2.29 -23.09
CA MET A 209 7.55 -1.59 -22.95
C MET A 209 8.21 -1.30 -24.31
N ILE A 210 8.21 -2.28 -25.22
CA ILE A 210 8.77 -2.11 -26.57
C ILE A 210 7.95 -1.11 -27.41
N LEU A 211 6.63 -1.15 -27.31
CA LEU A 211 5.75 -0.27 -28.09
C LEU A 211 5.82 1.19 -27.64
N LEU A 212 5.93 1.43 -26.31
CA LEU A 212 5.86 2.76 -25.71
C LEU A 212 7.23 3.45 -25.54
N GLN A 213 8.36 2.79 -25.82
CA GLN A 213 9.68 3.41 -25.75
C GLN A 213 9.81 4.55 -26.78
N GLN A 214 10.75 5.48 -26.56
CA GLN A 214 10.94 6.64 -27.44
C GLN A 214 11.24 6.27 -28.89
N GLN A 215 12.03 5.20 -29.10
CA GLN A 215 12.31 4.62 -30.43
C GLN A 215 11.41 3.40 -30.72
N GLY A 216 10.20 3.43 -30.17
CA GLY A 216 9.24 2.33 -30.33
C GLY A 216 8.27 2.55 -31.48
N VAL A 217 7.59 1.47 -31.85
CA VAL A 217 6.68 1.42 -32.99
C VAL A 217 5.59 2.51 -32.93
N LEU A 218 5.11 2.86 -31.74
CA LEU A 218 4.09 3.89 -31.58
C LEU A 218 4.61 5.28 -31.98
N ASN A 219 5.81 5.64 -31.53
CA ASN A 219 6.44 6.90 -31.89
C ASN A 219 6.81 6.93 -33.37
N ASP A 220 7.33 5.86 -33.93
CA ASP A 220 7.63 5.77 -35.37
C ASP A 220 6.37 5.96 -36.22
N PHE A 221 5.24 5.38 -35.81
CA PHE A 221 3.96 5.58 -36.46
C PHE A 221 3.45 7.02 -36.37
N LEU A 222 3.61 7.68 -35.20
CA LEU A 222 3.24 9.10 -35.04
C LEU A 222 4.11 10.05 -35.87
N VAL A 223 5.39 9.73 -35.99
CA VAL A 223 6.31 10.47 -36.86
C VAL A 223 5.97 10.28 -38.33
N TYR A 224 5.66 9.03 -38.74
CA TYR A 224 5.23 8.72 -40.11
C TYR A 224 3.94 9.50 -40.50
N LEU A 225 3.00 9.66 -39.56
CA LEU A 225 1.80 10.47 -39.76
C LEU A 225 2.02 11.98 -39.68
N ASN A 226 3.26 12.45 -39.47
CA ASN A 226 3.61 13.85 -39.25
C ASN A 226 2.88 14.52 -38.07
N ILE A 227 2.41 13.73 -37.11
CA ILE A 227 1.76 14.21 -35.87
C ILE A 227 2.83 14.72 -34.88
N VAL A 228 3.97 14.03 -34.81
CA VAL A 228 5.09 14.35 -33.92
C VAL A 228 6.37 14.45 -34.78
N LYS A 229 7.22 15.42 -34.48
CA LYS A 229 8.52 15.54 -35.12
C LYS A 229 9.48 14.49 -34.52
N ASP A 230 10.42 14.01 -35.32
CA ASP A 230 11.41 13.00 -34.90
C ASP A 230 12.27 13.47 -33.70
N GLU A 231 12.51 14.79 -33.60
CA GLU A 231 13.24 15.41 -32.49
C GLU A 231 12.38 15.55 -31.20
N ALA A 232 11.06 15.44 -31.30
CA ALA A 232 10.10 15.65 -30.21
C ALA A 232 9.27 14.40 -29.92
N ARG A 233 9.88 13.22 -30.00
CA ARG A 233 9.25 11.93 -29.70
C ARG A 233 8.68 11.90 -28.27
N LEU A 234 7.52 11.30 -28.12
CA LEU A 234 6.81 11.22 -26.84
C LEU A 234 7.51 10.29 -25.86
N GLU A 235 7.73 10.75 -24.65
CA GLU A 235 8.19 9.91 -23.52
C GLU A 235 7.00 9.21 -22.88
N LEU A 236 6.56 8.08 -23.45
CA LEU A 236 5.38 7.34 -22.98
C LEU A 236 5.73 6.28 -21.93
N MET A 237 7.01 5.94 -21.73
CA MET A 237 7.45 5.01 -20.70
C MET A 237 7.57 5.70 -19.33
N TYR A 238 7.28 4.93 -18.28
CA TYR A 238 7.40 5.34 -16.87
C TYR A 238 6.61 6.60 -16.49
N ASN A 239 5.60 6.94 -17.27
CA ASN A 239 4.72 8.07 -17.01
C ASN A 239 3.25 7.63 -16.87
N MET A 240 2.38 8.60 -16.55
CA MET A 240 0.94 8.33 -16.38
C MET A 240 0.27 7.90 -17.68
N THR A 241 0.65 8.46 -18.81
CA THR A 241 0.05 8.16 -20.13
C THR A 241 0.28 6.69 -20.50
N GLY A 242 1.51 6.20 -20.40
CA GLY A 242 1.81 4.79 -20.63
C GLY A 242 1.05 3.87 -19.68
N THR A 243 0.91 4.26 -18.41
CA THR A 243 0.11 3.51 -17.44
C THR A 243 -1.37 3.44 -17.86
N PHE A 244 -1.97 4.54 -18.28
CA PHE A 244 -3.35 4.57 -18.78
C PHE A 244 -3.54 3.65 -19.98
N VAL A 245 -2.67 3.73 -20.97
CA VAL A 245 -2.74 2.91 -22.18
C VAL A 245 -2.64 1.41 -21.84
N ALA A 246 -1.60 1.01 -21.11
CA ALA A 246 -1.37 -0.38 -20.77
C ALA A 246 -2.49 -0.95 -19.87
N MET A 247 -2.92 -0.22 -18.83
CA MET A 247 -3.97 -0.67 -17.92
C MET A 247 -5.34 -0.75 -18.63
N THR A 248 -5.66 0.22 -19.49
CA THR A 248 -6.90 0.20 -20.27
C THR A 248 -6.96 -1.04 -21.17
N GLN A 249 -5.89 -1.34 -21.90
CA GLN A 249 -5.85 -2.52 -22.76
C GLN A 249 -6.01 -3.83 -21.97
N ILE A 250 -5.37 -3.92 -20.78
CA ILE A 250 -5.46 -5.11 -19.93
C ILE A 250 -6.88 -5.29 -19.37
N LEU A 251 -7.55 -4.20 -18.99
CA LEU A 251 -8.86 -4.24 -18.33
C LEU A 251 -10.05 -4.16 -19.30
N LEU A 252 -9.82 -3.77 -20.56
CA LEU A 252 -10.85 -3.61 -21.57
C LEU A 252 -11.78 -4.84 -21.71
N PRO A 253 -11.27 -6.09 -21.82
CA PRO A 253 -12.13 -7.26 -21.92
C PRO A 253 -13.04 -7.48 -20.71
N PHE A 254 -12.56 -7.13 -19.50
CA PHE A 254 -13.36 -7.23 -18.26
C PHE A 254 -14.53 -6.24 -18.24
N MET A 255 -14.44 -5.14 -19.00
CA MET A 255 -15.52 -4.18 -19.16
C MET A 255 -16.45 -4.59 -20.32
N VAL A 256 -15.91 -5.10 -21.43
CA VAL A 256 -16.69 -5.49 -22.62
C VAL A 256 -17.64 -6.64 -22.30
N LEU A 257 -17.19 -7.68 -21.57
CA LEU A 257 -18.00 -8.88 -21.30
C LEU A 257 -19.29 -8.58 -20.53
N PRO A 258 -19.26 -7.86 -19.38
CA PRO A 258 -20.48 -7.52 -18.67
C PRO A 258 -21.41 -6.62 -19.48
N LEU A 259 -20.87 -5.61 -20.18
CA LEU A 259 -21.68 -4.73 -21.02
C LEU A 259 -22.36 -5.49 -22.14
N TYR A 260 -21.63 -6.35 -22.85
CA TYR A 260 -22.20 -7.22 -23.88
C TYR A 260 -23.29 -8.12 -23.32
N SER A 261 -23.07 -8.76 -22.17
CA SER A 261 -24.05 -9.63 -21.53
C SER A 261 -25.37 -8.87 -21.22
N VAL A 262 -25.27 -7.69 -20.63
CA VAL A 262 -26.43 -6.84 -20.32
C VAL A 262 -27.12 -6.38 -21.61
N MET A 263 -26.38 -5.84 -22.58
CA MET A 263 -26.96 -5.35 -23.84
C MET A 263 -27.71 -6.45 -24.62
N LYS A 264 -27.21 -7.67 -24.58
CA LYS A 264 -27.83 -8.80 -25.25
C LYS A 264 -29.16 -9.27 -24.61
N THR A 265 -29.38 -8.95 -23.33
CA THR A 265 -30.63 -9.26 -22.63
C THR A 265 -31.75 -8.26 -22.91
N ILE A 266 -31.42 -7.08 -23.47
CA ILE A 266 -32.42 -6.05 -23.78
C ILE A 266 -33.20 -6.46 -25.02
N PRO A 267 -34.54 -6.69 -24.93
CA PRO A 267 -35.32 -7.10 -26.06
C PRO A 267 -35.39 -6.02 -27.15
N PRO A 268 -35.37 -6.39 -28.43
CA PRO A 268 -35.40 -5.43 -29.56
C PRO A 268 -36.58 -4.45 -29.51
N VAL A 269 -37.70 -4.89 -28.95
CA VAL A 269 -38.92 -4.07 -28.80
C VAL A 269 -38.72 -2.81 -27.99
N SER A 270 -37.80 -2.84 -26.99
CA SER A 270 -37.49 -1.67 -26.18
C SER A 270 -36.83 -0.54 -26.98
N TYR A 271 -36.08 -0.85 -28.02
CA TYR A 271 -35.46 0.15 -28.91
C TYR A 271 -36.47 0.77 -29.87
N THR A 272 -37.49 0.00 -30.33
CA THR A 272 -38.53 0.50 -31.23
C THR A 272 -39.49 1.48 -30.53
N HIS A 273 -39.79 1.28 -29.25
CA HIS A 273 -40.62 2.20 -28.49
C HIS A 273 -39.91 3.56 -28.24
N LEU A 274 -38.62 3.56 -27.94
CA LEU A 274 -37.85 4.80 -27.80
C LEU A 274 -37.76 5.58 -29.11
N ARG A 275 -37.55 4.89 -30.25
CA ARG A 275 -37.47 5.52 -31.57
C ARG A 275 -38.82 6.07 -32.03
N ALA A 276 -39.94 5.41 -31.71
CA ALA A 276 -41.27 5.88 -32.01
C ALA A 276 -41.63 7.16 -31.20
N HIS A 277 -41.10 7.31 -29.99
CA HIS A 277 -41.30 8.51 -29.19
C HIS A 277 -40.50 9.72 -29.71
N GLU A 278 -39.29 9.49 -30.24
CA GLU A 278 -38.47 10.56 -30.82
C GLU A 278 -39.02 11.09 -32.15
N THR A 279 -39.75 10.25 -32.92
CA THR A 279 -40.38 10.64 -34.19
C THR A 279 -41.75 11.30 -33.98
N ALA A 280 -42.30 11.28 -32.76
CA ALA A 280 -43.60 11.87 -32.41
C ALA A 280 -43.48 13.27 -31.73
N MET A 281 -42.30 13.80 -31.57
CA MET A 281 -41.99 15.18 -31.17
C MET A 281 -41.50 15.95 -32.39
#